data_e9c8ff405c3b4657396ac2fa71c284c1
#
_entry.id   e9c8ff405c3b4657396ac2fa71c284c1
#
_cell.length_a   1.000
_cell.length_b   1.000
_cell.length_c   1.000
_cell.angle_alpha   90.00
_cell.angle_beta   90.00
_cell.angle_gamma   90.00
#
_symmetry.space_group_name_H-M   'P 1'
#
loop_
_entity.id
_entity.type
_entity.pdbx_description
1 polymer ?
#
loop_
_entity_poly.entity_id
_entity_poly.type
_entity_poly.pdbx_seq_one_letter_code
_entity_poly.pdbx_strand_id
1 'polypeptide(L)'
;MARALAILVLIGSLSAPAGAQSPRAGGPAPAGDQPTRVAAEIAIGGNLARGFVDRELVTARAIFEAWSGTWGIYVQPYWLYGRVGTPTGKLTTDNEVYERTGVFRTLAGPWFAYAVNAYDRSLRRKIAHRDLFGAGAGVRLWQCGPSSLLTSVGMLYEVADYQDGGNDSPMLQDGTIARGIREVGRWSVRLYGRYKLAGGKLALTHDVIVIPAFRNPGADYRVLMFGAIEAPIAKGFSVRVQADATREGTGIIVAGTKQDDLAVSFGIAYKAEWSRKASAPPPPP
;
A
#
# COMPACT_ATOMS: atom_id res chain seq x y z
N MET A 1 -10.60 -27.05 -14.20
CA MET A 1 -11.35 -25.96 -13.52
C MET A 1 -11.58 -26.21 -12.02
N ALA A 2 -11.63 -27.43 -11.50
CA ALA A 2 -11.87 -27.73 -10.08
C ALA A 2 -10.70 -27.39 -9.12
N ARG A 3 -9.46 -27.32 -9.59
CA ARG A 3 -8.28 -27.03 -8.74
C ARG A 3 -8.08 -25.55 -8.40
N ALA A 4 -8.62 -24.63 -9.19
CA ALA A 4 -8.53 -23.20 -8.93
C ALA A 4 -9.50 -22.72 -7.84
N LEU A 5 -10.62 -23.42 -7.66
CA LEU A 5 -11.61 -23.10 -6.62
C LEU A 5 -11.15 -23.55 -5.23
N ALA A 6 -10.35 -24.63 -5.14
CA ALA A 6 -9.83 -25.15 -3.89
C ALA A 6 -8.81 -24.21 -3.23
N ILE A 7 -8.09 -23.40 -4.02
CA ILE A 7 -7.11 -22.42 -3.49
C ILE A 7 -7.82 -21.23 -2.83
N LEU A 8 -8.98 -20.83 -3.33
CA LEU A 8 -9.75 -19.72 -2.75
C LEU A 8 -10.41 -20.11 -1.41
N VAL A 9 -10.75 -21.37 -1.21
CA VAL A 9 -11.39 -21.87 0.02
C VAL A 9 -10.35 -22.15 1.11
N LEU A 10 -9.11 -22.48 0.76
CA LEU A 10 -8.03 -22.69 1.74
C LEU A 10 -7.50 -21.38 2.36
N ILE A 11 -7.72 -20.22 1.71
CA ILE A 11 -7.34 -18.90 2.25
C ILE A 11 -8.25 -18.47 3.41
N GLY A 12 -9.45 -19.03 3.50
CA GLY A 12 -10.45 -18.69 4.53
C GLY A 12 -10.16 -19.22 5.94
N SER A 13 -9.19 -20.13 6.12
CA SER A 13 -8.91 -20.77 7.42
C SER A 13 -7.55 -20.42 8.03
N LEU A 14 -6.73 -19.64 7.36
CA LEU A 14 -5.50 -19.12 7.91
C LEU A 14 -5.81 -17.81 8.63
N SER A 15 -6.00 -17.87 9.94
CA SER A 15 -5.94 -16.72 10.84
C SER A 15 -4.51 -16.16 10.83
N ALA A 16 -4.15 -15.50 9.72
CA ALA A 16 -2.88 -14.79 9.63
C ALA A 16 -2.94 -13.54 10.52
N PRO A 17 -1.90 -13.25 11.30
CA PRO A 17 -1.80 -11.98 12.00
C PRO A 17 -1.91 -10.85 10.97
N ALA A 18 -2.65 -9.80 11.32
CA ALA A 18 -2.80 -8.63 10.46
C ALA A 18 -1.45 -8.00 10.20
N GLY A 19 -1.02 -8.06 8.96
CA GLY A 19 0.27 -7.57 8.51
C GLY A 19 0.25 -6.11 8.09
N ALA A 20 1.40 -5.53 8.08
CA ALA A 20 1.65 -4.21 7.52
C ALA A 20 1.14 -4.15 6.07
N GLN A 21 0.46 -3.07 5.74
CA GLN A 21 -0.18 -2.96 4.44
C GLN A 21 0.67 -2.15 3.47
N SER A 22 0.68 -2.63 2.23
CA SER A 22 1.28 -1.91 1.12
C SER A 22 0.33 -0.83 0.61
N PRO A 23 0.77 0.41 0.51
CA PRO A 23 -0.07 1.47 -0.02
C PRO A 23 -0.27 1.30 -1.52
N ARG A 24 -1.52 1.43 -1.94
CA ARG A 24 -1.85 1.56 -3.35
C ARG A 24 -1.42 2.95 -3.82
N ALA A 25 -0.51 3.04 -4.74
CA ALA A 25 -0.23 4.31 -5.40
C ALA A 25 -1.18 4.50 -6.59
N GLY A 26 -1.58 5.75 -6.81
CA GLY A 26 -2.14 6.14 -8.10
C GLY A 26 -1.13 5.87 -9.20
N GLY A 27 -1.56 5.37 -10.33
CA GLY A 27 -0.71 5.29 -11.52
C GLY A 27 -0.51 6.69 -12.11
N PRO A 28 0.56 6.95 -12.85
CA PRO A 28 0.73 8.20 -13.58
C PRO A 28 -0.42 8.38 -14.59
N ALA A 29 -0.79 9.64 -14.83
CA ALA A 29 -1.79 9.98 -15.85
C ALA A 29 -1.35 9.48 -17.24
N PRO A 30 -2.30 9.18 -18.13
CA PRO A 30 -1.99 8.95 -19.53
C PRO A 30 -1.22 10.14 -20.12
N ALA A 31 -0.27 9.87 -21.03
CA ALA A 31 0.45 10.94 -21.71
C ALA A 31 -0.52 11.78 -22.56
N GLY A 32 -0.37 13.09 -22.55
CA GLY A 32 -1.18 14.07 -23.27
C GLY A 32 -1.82 15.11 -22.37
N ASP A 33 -2.36 16.18 -22.96
CA ASP A 33 -3.14 17.20 -22.23
C ASP A 33 -4.42 16.57 -21.64
N GLN A 34 -4.33 16.18 -20.40
CA GLN A 34 -5.46 15.64 -19.68
C GLN A 34 -6.26 16.76 -19.03
N PRO A 35 -7.61 16.69 -19.10
CA PRO A 35 -8.43 17.62 -18.33
C PRO A 35 -8.09 17.48 -16.84
N THR A 36 -8.18 18.57 -16.12
CA THR A 36 -8.01 18.55 -14.67
C THR A 36 -9.00 17.55 -14.07
N ARG A 37 -8.48 16.57 -13.37
CA ARG A 37 -9.25 15.50 -12.74
C ARG A 37 -8.90 15.41 -11.27
N VAL A 38 -9.89 15.30 -10.43
CA VAL A 38 -9.75 14.99 -9.02
C VAL A 38 -10.52 13.70 -8.74
N ALA A 39 -9.94 12.78 -8.01
CA ALA A 39 -10.62 11.57 -7.58
C ALA A 39 -10.37 11.34 -6.08
N ALA A 40 -11.39 10.85 -5.40
CA ALA A 40 -11.31 10.40 -4.03
C ALA A 40 -11.87 8.98 -3.93
N GLU A 41 -11.20 8.14 -3.18
CA GLU A 41 -11.65 6.79 -2.85
C GLU A 41 -11.51 6.61 -1.34
N ILE A 42 -12.56 6.09 -0.70
CA ILE A 42 -12.55 5.71 0.72
C ILE A 42 -12.96 4.25 0.78
N ALA A 43 -12.22 3.47 1.54
CA ALA A 43 -12.54 2.07 1.80
C ALA A 43 -12.46 1.79 3.30
N ILE A 44 -13.47 1.09 3.81
CA ILE A 44 -13.54 0.62 5.18
C ILE A 44 -13.71 -0.89 5.12
N GLY A 45 -12.93 -1.59 5.91
CA GLY A 45 -12.96 -3.03 6.00
C GLY A 45 -12.72 -3.50 7.42
N GLY A 46 -12.91 -4.78 7.63
CA GLY A 46 -12.66 -5.37 8.93
C GLY A 46 -12.65 -6.88 8.87
N ASN A 47 -12.21 -7.46 9.97
CA ASN A 47 -12.27 -8.89 10.24
C ASN A 47 -12.67 -9.06 11.71
N LEU A 48 -13.61 -9.95 11.97
CA LEU A 48 -14.04 -10.34 13.29
C LEU A 48 -13.85 -11.85 13.43
N ALA A 49 -12.96 -12.29 14.29
CA ALA A 49 -12.79 -13.69 14.65
C ALA A 49 -13.29 -13.91 16.08
N ARG A 50 -14.06 -14.98 16.29
CA ARG A 50 -14.58 -15.41 17.58
C ARG A 50 -14.22 -16.86 17.82
N GLY A 51 -13.95 -17.24 19.07
CA GLY A 51 -13.66 -18.62 19.44
C GLY A 51 -12.41 -18.75 20.30
N PHE A 52 -11.43 -19.54 19.89
CA PHE A 52 -10.18 -19.73 20.64
C PHE A 52 -9.40 -18.42 20.87
N VAL A 53 -9.51 -17.48 19.94
CA VAL A 53 -9.01 -16.12 20.07
C VAL A 53 -10.08 -15.18 19.54
N ASP A 54 -10.60 -14.36 20.41
CA ASP A 54 -11.49 -13.26 20.01
C ASP A 54 -10.64 -12.12 19.48
N ARG A 55 -10.77 -11.82 18.19
CA ARG A 55 -10.03 -10.75 17.53
C ARG A 55 -10.97 -9.82 16.78
N GLU A 56 -10.76 -8.54 16.97
CA GLU A 56 -11.41 -7.47 16.23
C GLU A 56 -10.34 -6.70 15.44
N LEU A 57 -10.55 -6.53 14.14
CA LEU A 57 -9.68 -5.75 13.28
C LEU A 57 -10.54 -4.79 12.46
N VAL A 58 -10.16 -3.52 12.43
CA VAL A 58 -10.78 -2.48 11.61
C VAL A 58 -9.70 -1.83 10.76
N THR A 59 -10.00 -1.63 9.50
CA THR A 59 -9.13 -0.93 8.54
C THR A 59 -9.89 0.23 7.92
N ALA A 60 -9.22 1.37 7.78
CA ALA A 60 -9.70 2.51 7.01
C ALA A 60 -8.60 2.99 6.08
N ARG A 61 -8.98 3.28 4.84
CA ARG A 61 -8.09 3.78 3.80
C ARG A 61 -8.79 4.89 3.03
N ALA A 62 -8.05 5.93 2.69
CA ALA A 62 -8.48 6.88 1.68
C ALA A 62 -7.39 7.06 0.62
N ILE A 63 -7.79 7.47 -0.57
CA ILE A 63 -6.90 7.87 -1.66
C ILE A 63 -7.47 9.15 -2.24
N PHE A 64 -6.67 10.19 -2.29
CA PHE A 64 -6.98 11.43 -2.96
C PHE A 64 -5.98 11.59 -4.11
N GLU A 65 -6.48 11.83 -5.31
CA GLU A 65 -5.67 12.00 -6.51
C GLU A 65 -6.11 13.28 -7.23
N ALA A 66 -5.16 14.06 -7.70
CA ALA A 66 -5.40 15.19 -8.58
C ALA A 66 -4.43 15.16 -9.75
N TRP A 67 -4.95 15.44 -10.94
CA TRP A 67 -4.19 15.43 -12.20
C TRP A 67 -4.48 16.71 -12.97
N SER A 68 -3.45 17.30 -13.56
CA SER A 68 -3.58 18.47 -14.45
C SER A 68 -2.45 18.47 -15.47
N GLY A 69 -2.76 18.39 -16.75
CA GLY A 69 -1.77 18.26 -17.80
C GLY A 69 -0.87 17.04 -17.57
N THR A 70 0.43 17.28 -17.46
CA THR A 70 1.44 16.22 -17.24
C THR A 70 1.72 15.92 -15.76
N TRP A 71 1.12 16.67 -14.83
CA TRP A 71 1.36 16.53 -13.40
C TRP A 71 0.25 15.77 -12.70
N GLY A 72 0.62 14.98 -11.71
CA GLY A 72 -0.30 14.32 -10.81
C GLY A 72 0.23 14.31 -9.39
N ILE A 73 -0.68 14.36 -8.44
CA ILE A 73 -0.41 14.22 -7.01
C ILE A 73 -1.38 13.21 -6.42
N TYR A 74 -0.92 12.43 -5.45
CA TYR A 74 -1.81 11.63 -4.63
C TYR A 74 -1.41 11.71 -3.16
N VAL A 75 -2.41 11.51 -2.30
CA VAL A 75 -2.26 11.34 -0.84
C VAL A 75 -3.07 10.11 -0.44
N GLN A 76 -2.45 9.22 0.32
CA GLN A 76 -3.03 7.93 0.66
C GLN A 76 -2.81 7.62 2.15
N PRO A 77 -3.68 8.13 3.05
CA PRO A 77 -3.70 7.72 4.43
C PRO A 77 -4.32 6.32 4.59
N TYR A 78 -3.78 5.59 5.56
CA TYR A 78 -4.24 4.29 5.97
C TYR A 78 -4.14 4.15 7.49
N TRP A 79 -5.14 3.53 8.07
CA TRP A 79 -5.20 3.22 9.49
C TRP A 79 -5.68 1.79 9.72
N LEU A 80 -5.02 1.10 10.64
CA LEU A 80 -5.38 -0.24 11.08
C LEU A 80 -5.39 -0.27 12.60
N TYR A 81 -6.48 -0.80 13.16
CA TYR A 81 -6.67 -0.96 14.58
C TYR A 81 -7.14 -2.38 14.90
N GLY A 82 -6.45 -3.03 15.85
CA GLY A 82 -6.76 -4.40 16.23
C GLY A 82 -6.72 -4.61 17.74
N ARG A 83 -7.64 -5.47 18.21
CA ARG A 83 -7.71 -5.93 19.59
C ARG A 83 -7.84 -7.44 19.65
N VAL A 84 -7.30 -8.02 20.70
CA VAL A 84 -7.44 -9.43 21.05
C VAL A 84 -8.06 -9.55 22.42
N GLY A 85 -9.04 -10.46 22.56
CA GLY A 85 -9.64 -10.82 23.84
C GLY A 85 -8.62 -11.54 24.73
N THR A 86 -8.51 -11.15 25.99
CA THR A 86 -7.72 -11.82 27.02
C THR A 86 -8.62 -12.15 28.21
N PRO A 87 -8.23 -13.04 29.12
CA PRO A 87 -9.02 -13.34 30.33
C PRO A 87 -9.31 -12.11 31.19
N THR A 88 -8.47 -11.07 31.10
CA THR A 88 -8.60 -9.84 31.92
C THR A 88 -9.21 -8.68 31.14
N GLY A 89 -9.60 -8.87 29.87
CA GLY A 89 -10.20 -7.83 29.03
C GLY A 89 -9.72 -7.87 27.60
N LYS A 90 -9.68 -6.71 26.93
CA LYS A 90 -9.20 -6.58 25.54
C LYS A 90 -7.84 -5.88 25.51
N LEU A 91 -6.87 -6.51 24.86
CA LEU A 91 -5.56 -5.95 24.59
C LEU A 91 -5.49 -5.37 23.17
N THR A 92 -5.00 -4.15 23.02
CA THR A 92 -4.69 -3.58 21.71
C THR A 92 -3.42 -4.21 21.17
N THR A 93 -3.51 -4.91 20.05
CA THR A 93 -2.39 -5.59 19.40
C THR A 93 -1.86 -4.84 18.19
N ASP A 94 -2.74 -4.10 17.56
CA ASP A 94 -2.42 -3.38 16.33
C ASP A 94 -2.92 -1.93 16.45
N ASN A 95 -2.07 -0.98 16.16
CA ASN A 95 -2.39 0.42 15.98
C ASN A 95 -1.36 0.98 15.01
N GLU A 96 -1.73 0.95 13.74
CA GLU A 96 -0.83 1.27 12.66
C GLU A 96 -1.39 2.44 11.87
N VAL A 97 -0.55 3.41 11.63
CA VAL A 97 -0.84 4.55 10.75
C VAL A 97 0.18 4.52 9.64
N TYR A 98 -0.29 4.66 8.44
CA TYR A 98 0.54 4.77 7.27
C TYR A 98 0.00 5.89 6.38
N GLU A 99 0.89 6.72 5.86
CA GLU A 99 0.56 7.73 4.86
C GLU A 99 1.57 7.66 3.72
N ARG A 100 1.11 7.83 2.51
CA ARG A 100 1.95 8.00 1.35
C ARG A 100 1.47 9.15 0.49
N THR A 101 2.38 10.06 0.23
CA THR A 101 2.17 11.18 -0.68
C THR A 101 3.14 11.05 -1.85
N GLY A 102 2.69 11.31 -3.05
CA GLY A 102 3.55 11.29 -4.23
C GLY A 102 3.14 12.31 -5.27
N VAL A 103 4.13 12.80 -5.96
CA VAL A 103 3.98 13.69 -7.12
C VAL A 103 4.56 12.98 -8.33
N PHE A 104 3.85 13.04 -9.46
CA PHE A 104 4.27 12.46 -10.73
C PHE A 104 4.33 13.54 -11.80
N ARG A 105 5.24 13.34 -12.72
CA ARG A 105 5.29 14.09 -13.99
C ARG A 105 5.40 13.11 -15.14
N THR A 106 4.43 13.11 -16.03
CA THR A 106 4.52 12.40 -17.31
C THR A 106 5.55 13.09 -18.18
N LEU A 107 6.47 12.33 -18.71
CA LEU A 107 7.51 12.75 -19.65
C LEU A 107 7.07 12.40 -21.09
N ALA A 108 8.01 12.35 -22.02
CA ALA A 108 7.72 11.94 -23.38
C ALA A 108 7.39 10.43 -23.46
N GLY A 109 6.40 10.07 -24.26
CA GLY A 109 6.01 8.68 -24.49
C GLY A 109 5.50 7.98 -23.21
N PRO A 110 5.95 6.75 -22.91
CA PRO A 110 5.47 5.99 -21.77
C PRO A 110 6.17 6.34 -20.46
N TRP A 111 7.16 7.24 -20.47
CA TRP A 111 8.01 7.54 -19.32
C TRP A 111 7.38 8.53 -18.35
N PHE A 112 7.71 8.38 -17.09
CA PHE A 112 7.35 9.32 -16.03
C PHE A 112 8.44 9.43 -14.98
N ALA A 113 8.50 10.58 -14.32
CA ALA A 113 9.28 10.80 -13.10
C ALA A 113 8.35 10.91 -11.91
N TYR A 114 8.86 10.60 -10.72
CA TYR A 114 8.10 10.73 -9.48
C TYR A 114 8.97 11.12 -8.30
N ALA A 115 8.34 11.78 -7.34
CA ALA A 115 8.85 11.94 -5.98
C ALA A 115 7.81 11.37 -5.00
N VAL A 116 8.27 10.80 -3.91
CA VAL A 116 7.42 10.16 -2.91
C VAL A 116 7.90 10.48 -1.51
N ASN A 117 6.95 10.68 -0.61
CA ASN A 117 7.13 10.62 0.83
C ASN A 117 6.20 9.54 1.39
N ALA A 118 6.66 8.78 2.38
CA ALA A 118 5.84 7.83 3.10
C ALA A 118 6.15 7.92 4.58
N TYR A 119 5.11 8.01 5.39
CA TYR A 119 5.16 7.98 6.85
C TYR A 119 4.56 6.66 7.35
N ASP A 120 5.16 6.08 8.40
CA ASP A 120 4.74 4.81 8.97
C ASP A 120 4.95 4.81 10.48
N ARG A 121 3.92 4.40 11.22
CA ARG A 121 3.95 4.15 12.66
C ARG A 121 3.31 2.79 12.93
N SER A 122 3.98 1.94 13.70
CA SER A 122 3.49 0.59 13.95
C SER A 122 3.78 0.17 15.40
N LEU A 123 2.70 -0.07 16.16
CA LEU A 123 2.80 -0.59 17.53
C LEU A 123 3.42 -2.00 17.52
N ARG A 124 2.99 -2.84 16.58
CA ARG A 124 3.42 -4.23 16.49
C ARG A 124 4.90 -4.37 16.11
N ARG A 125 5.38 -3.54 15.18
CA ARG A 125 6.77 -3.54 14.73
C ARG A 125 7.67 -2.67 15.60
N LYS A 126 7.13 -2.11 16.69
CA LYS A 126 7.86 -1.20 17.58
C LYS A 126 8.47 -0.01 16.86
N ILE A 127 7.78 0.50 15.84
CA ILE A 127 8.18 1.68 15.09
C ILE A 127 7.43 2.88 15.68
N ALA A 128 8.16 3.80 16.32
CA ALA A 128 7.60 5.05 16.83
C ALA A 128 7.20 5.96 15.67
N HIS A 129 8.13 6.14 14.73
CA HIS A 129 7.88 6.75 13.42
C HIS A 129 8.93 6.27 12.43
N ARG A 130 8.58 6.27 11.16
CA ARG A 130 9.47 5.98 10.06
C ARG A 130 9.06 6.83 8.87
N ASP A 131 9.98 7.61 8.36
CA ASP A 131 9.83 8.41 7.17
C ASP A 131 10.68 7.85 6.04
N LEU A 132 10.09 7.73 4.86
CA LEU A 132 10.79 7.43 3.61
C LEU A 132 10.51 8.54 2.63
N PHE A 133 11.54 9.11 2.07
CA PHE A 133 11.40 10.09 1.00
C PHE A 133 12.39 9.81 -0.12
N GLY A 134 12.00 10.11 -1.33
CA GLY A 134 12.86 9.89 -2.47
C GLY A 134 12.21 10.17 -3.80
N ALA A 135 12.93 9.83 -4.85
CA ALA A 135 12.51 10.06 -6.22
C ALA A 135 12.96 8.95 -7.15
N GLY A 136 12.36 8.91 -8.34
CA GLY A 136 12.70 7.92 -9.33
C GLY A 136 12.04 8.19 -10.67
N ALA A 137 12.20 7.22 -11.56
CA ALA A 137 11.60 7.21 -12.87
C ALA A 137 10.92 5.86 -13.12
N GLY A 138 9.99 5.85 -14.04
CA GLY A 138 9.28 4.64 -14.43
C GLY A 138 8.81 4.69 -15.87
N VAL A 139 8.29 3.55 -16.29
CA VAL A 139 7.76 3.36 -17.63
C VAL A 139 6.43 2.62 -17.56
N ARG A 140 5.49 3.06 -18.36
CA ARG A 140 4.24 2.34 -18.60
C ARG A 140 4.51 1.26 -19.63
N LEU A 141 4.50 0.01 -19.17
CA LEU A 141 4.77 -1.15 -20.01
C LEU A 141 3.61 -1.47 -20.95
N TRP A 142 2.39 -1.22 -20.48
CA TRP A 142 1.18 -1.51 -21.25
C TRP A 142 0.02 -0.64 -20.77
N GLN A 143 -0.86 -0.26 -21.72
CA GLN A 143 -2.12 0.40 -21.46
C GLN A 143 -3.17 0.00 -22.51
N CYS A 144 -4.36 -0.35 -22.05
CA CYS A 144 -5.53 -0.62 -22.87
C CYS A 144 -6.78 -0.07 -22.18
N GLY A 145 -7.30 1.04 -22.69
CA GLY A 145 -8.39 1.76 -22.02
C GLY A 145 -8.05 2.10 -20.57
N PRO A 146 -8.89 1.70 -19.60
CA PRO A 146 -8.66 1.97 -18.17
C PRO A 146 -7.69 0.99 -17.49
N SER A 147 -7.18 0.00 -18.22
CA SER A 147 -6.23 -1.00 -17.72
C SER A 147 -4.81 -0.59 -18.03
N SER A 148 -3.89 -0.79 -17.08
CA SER A 148 -2.48 -0.42 -17.25
C SER A 148 -1.57 -1.28 -16.40
N LEU A 149 -0.33 -1.41 -16.87
CA LEU A 149 0.80 -2.01 -16.16
C LEU A 149 1.97 -1.05 -16.25
N LEU A 150 2.61 -0.77 -15.13
CA LEU A 150 3.78 0.08 -15.08
C LEU A 150 4.85 -0.49 -14.13
N THR A 151 6.08 -0.10 -14.37
CA THR A 151 7.20 -0.37 -13.48
C THR A 151 7.98 0.91 -13.21
N SER A 152 8.64 0.96 -12.08
CA SER A 152 9.50 2.09 -11.73
C SER A 152 10.67 1.68 -10.85
N VAL A 153 11.73 2.47 -10.91
CA VAL A 153 12.91 2.36 -10.06
C VAL A 153 13.23 3.74 -9.47
N GLY A 154 13.69 3.75 -8.24
CA GLY A 154 14.05 4.98 -7.55
C GLY A 154 15.00 4.75 -6.39
N MET A 155 15.40 5.85 -5.78
CA MET A 155 16.20 5.89 -4.56
C MET A 155 15.38 6.53 -3.46
N LEU A 156 15.44 5.91 -2.29
CA LEU A 156 14.75 6.36 -1.08
C LEU A 156 15.78 6.57 0.02
N TYR A 157 15.50 7.53 0.87
CA TYR A 157 16.17 7.70 2.15
C TYR A 157 15.16 7.45 3.26
N GLU A 158 15.53 6.59 4.20
CA GLU A 158 14.69 6.18 5.31
C GLU A 158 15.29 6.69 6.60
N VAL A 159 14.45 7.30 7.43
CA VAL A 159 14.74 7.66 8.81
C VAL A 159 13.71 6.94 9.68
N ALA A 160 14.16 6.08 10.59
CA ALA A 160 13.29 5.30 11.44
C ALA A 160 13.72 5.41 12.90
N ASP A 161 12.74 5.65 13.78
CA ASP A 161 12.90 5.61 15.22
C ASP A 161 12.13 4.42 15.79
N TYR A 162 12.82 3.59 16.57
CA TYR A 162 12.27 2.37 17.14
C TYR A 162 11.96 2.57 18.62
N GLN A 163 10.76 2.14 19.04
CA GLN A 163 10.34 2.19 20.44
C GLN A 163 11.18 1.23 21.29
N ASP A 164 11.68 1.72 22.40
CA ASP A 164 12.26 0.86 23.43
C ASP A 164 11.14 0.05 24.11
N GLY A 165 11.16 -1.25 23.97
CA GLY A 165 10.18 -2.19 24.52
C GLY A 165 10.72 -2.98 25.73
N GLY A 166 11.85 -2.59 26.31
CA GLY A 166 12.51 -3.39 27.33
C GLY A 166 12.98 -4.73 26.76
N ASN A 167 12.49 -5.86 27.30
CA ASN A 167 12.84 -7.21 26.80
C ASN A 167 12.36 -7.49 25.37
N ASP A 168 11.38 -6.70 24.87
CA ASP A 168 10.82 -6.81 23.53
C ASP A 168 11.38 -5.76 22.57
N SER A 169 12.51 -5.12 22.91
CA SER A 169 13.15 -4.13 22.08
C SER A 169 13.60 -4.73 20.74
N PRO A 170 13.44 -4.01 19.61
CA PRO A 170 13.97 -4.45 18.33
C PRO A 170 15.48 -4.69 18.42
N MET A 171 15.95 -5.80 17.86
CA MET A 171 17.37 -6.14 17.80
C MET A 171 17.88 -6.11 16.37
N LEU A 172 19.14 -5.73 16.20
CA LEU A 172 19.87 -5.92 14.95
C LEU A 172 20.28 -7.39 14.80
N GLN A 173 20.64 -7.80 13.60
CA GLN A 173 21.08 -9.17 13.32
C GLN A 173 22.30 -9.62 14.15
N ASP A 174 23.11 -8.69 14.59
CA ASP A 174 24.28 -8.93 15.47
C ASP A 174 23.92 -9.09 16.95
N GLY A 175 22.61 -9.02 17.30
CA GLY A 175 22.11 -9.13 18.67
C GLY A 175 22.13 -7.82 19.45
N THR A 176 22.56 -6.71 18.86
CA THR A 176 22.48 -5.40 19.52
C THR A 176 21.06 -4.84 19.49
N ILE A 177 20.64 -4.17 20.56
CA ILE A 177 19.30 -3.54 20.60
C ILE A 177 19.30 -2.33 19.66
N ALA A 178 18.34 -2.32 18.74
CA ALA A 178 18.12 -1.17 17.85
C ALA A 178 17.46 -0.05 18.67
N ARG A 179 18.26 0.90 19.12
CA ARG A 179 17.80 2.10 19.84
C ARG A 179 18.08 3.34 19.03
N GLY A 180 17.14 4.30 19.11
CA GLY A 180 17.29 5.60 18.49
C GLY A 180 17.05 5.61 16.99
N ILE A 181 17.53 6.66 16.36
CA ILE A 181 17.27 6.95 14.95
C ILE A 181 18.21 6.13 14.07
N ARG A 182 17.63 5.43 13.12
CA ARG A 182 18.34 4.68 12.07
C ARG A 182 18.10 5.35 10.72
N GLU A 183 19.17 5.59 9.99
CA GLU A 183 19.18 6.19 8.65
C GLU A 183 19.68 5.18 7.62
N VAL A 184 18.93 4.99 6.53
CA VAL A 184 19.25 3.99 5.50
C VAL A 184 18.90 4.49 4.12
N GLY A 185 19.90 4.50 3.22
CA GLY A 185 19.66 4.65 1.78
C GLY A 185 19.16 3.33 1.18
N ARG A 186 18.11 3.40 0.34
CA ARG A 186 17.44 2.24 -0.25
C ARG A 186 17.18 2.41 -1.74
N TRP A 187 17.19 1.31 -2.47
CA TRP A 187 16.55 1.24 -3.78
C TRP A 187 15.06 1.01 -3.62
N SER A 188 14.30 1.38 -4.63
CA SER A 188 12.88 1.03 -4.76
C SER A 188 12.63 0.51 -6.16
N VAL A 189 12.12 -0.70 -6.27
CA VAL A 189 11.64 -1.28 -7.52
C VAL A 189 10.18 -1.60 -7.34
N ARG A 190 9.34 -1.13 -8.27
CA ARG A 190 7.89 -1.28 -8.18
C ARG A 190 7.29 -1.83 -9.46
N LEU A 191 6.34 -2.74 -9.32
CA LEU A 191 5.45 -3.21 -10.37
C LEU A 191 4.01 -2.96 -9.94
N TYR A 192 3.29 -2.12 -10.69
CA TYR A 192 1.90 -1.78 -10.42
C TYR A 192 1.04 -2.11 -11.65
N GLY A 193 -0.11 -2.74 -11.39
CA GLY A 193 -1.08 -3.02 -12.43
C GLY A 193 -2.51 -2.81 -11.97
N ARG A 194 -3.33 -2.34 -12.89
CA ARG A 194 -4.78 -2.23 -12.72
C ARG A 194 -5.46 -2.73 -13.98
N TYR A 195 -6.45 -3.60 -13.81
CA TYR A 195 -7.13 -4.26 -14.93
C TYR A 195 -8.64 -4.19 -14.74
N LYS A 196 -9.35 -3.85 -15.81
CA LYS A 196 -10.79 -4.02 -15.90
C LYS A 196 -11.07 -5.37 -16.55
N LEU A 197 -11.79 -6.23 -15.86
CA LEU A 197 -12.11 -7.59 -16.24
C LEU A 197 -13.62 -7.74 -16.47
N ALA A 198 -14.00 -8.79 -17.19
CA ALA A 198 -15.41 -9.15 -17.43
C ALA A 198 -16.26 -7.96 -17.93
N GLY A 199 -15.76 -7.20 -18.92
CA GLY A 199 -16.48 -6.03 -19.44
C GLY A 199 -16.62 -4.87 -18.43
N GLY A 200 -15.73 -4.78 -17.45
CA GLY A 200 -15.75 -3.74 -16.42
C GLY A 200 -16.52 -4.12 -15.14
N LYS A 201 -17.12 -5.32 -15.08
CA LYS A 201 -17.82 -5.83 -13.90
C LYS A 201 -16.88 -6.13 -12.73
N LEU A 202 -15.59 -6.31 -13.00
CA LEU A 202 -14.56 -6.52 -11.99
C LEU A 202 -13.37 -5.60 -12.27
N ALA A 203 -12.69 -5.20 -11.22
CA ALA A 203 -11.39 -4.54 -11.29
C ALA A 203 -10.39 -5.32 -10.43
N LEU A 204 -9.26 -5.68 -11.04
CA LEU A 204 -8.10 -6.24 -10.33
C LEU A 204 -7.04 -5.15 -10.23
N THR A 205 -6.44 -5.00 -9.05
CA THR A 205 -5.29 -4.13 -8.82
C THR A 205 -4.22 -4.92 -8.09
N HIS A 206 -2.97 -4.75 -8.48
CA HIS A 206 -1.82 -5.23 -7.73
C HIS A 206 -0.76 -4.14 -7.63
N ASP A 207 0.04 -4.19 -6.58
CA ASP A 207 1.20 -3.33 -6.34
C ASP A 207 2.26 -4.14 -5.61
N VAL A 208 3.41 -4.31 -6.20
CA VAL A 208 4.56 -5.00 -5.61
C VAL A 208 5.72 -4.03 -5.58
N ILE A 209 6.26 -3.82 -4.38
CA ILE A 209 7.38 -2.91 -4.15
C ILE A 209 8.48 -3.67 -3.43
N VAL A 210 9.68 -3.65 -3.96
CA VAL A 210 10.88 -4.21 -3.34
C VAL A 210 11.82 -3.06 -2.98
N ILE A 211 12.20 -2.99 -1.69
CA ILE A 211 12.95 -1.87 -1.11
C ILE A 211 14.22 -2.40 -0.40
N PRO A 212 15.26 -2.81 -1.14
CA PRO A 212 16.52 -3.24 -0.56
C PRO A 212 17.38 -2.06 -0.13
N ALA A 213 18.15 -2.22 0.94
CA ALA A 213 19.15 -1.24 1.35
C ALA A 213 20.33 -1.17 0.35
N PHE A 214 20.98 -0.01 0.21
CA PHE A 214 22.16 0.13 -0.62
C PHE A 214 23.33 -0.74 -0.13
N ARG A 215 23.46 -0.78 1.21
CA ARG A 215 24.47 -1.63 1.88
C ARG A 215 23.87 -2.95 2.25
N ASN A 216 24.11 -4.04 1.84
CA ASN A 216 23.56 -5.34 2.23
C ASN A 216 22.12 -5.59 1.78
N PRO A 217 21.84 -5.51 0.46
CA PRO A 217 20.47 -5.64 -0.08
C PRO A 217 19.86 -7.04 0.13
N GLY A 218 20.68 -8.06 0.38
CA GLY A 218 20.21 -9.43 0.65
C GLY A 218 19.73 -9.67 2.08
N ALA A 219 20.24 -8.89 3.05
CA ALA A 219 19.88 -9.05 4.46
C ALA A 219 18.97 -7.91 4.96
N ASP A 220 19.02 -6.73 4.33
CA ASP A 220 18.16 -5.59 4.68
C ASP A 220 17.31 -5.19 3.48
N TYR A 221 16.12 -5.77 3.41
CA TYR A 221 15.14 -5.49 2.36
C TYR A 221 13.72 -5.52 2.91
N ARG A 222 12.81 -4.87 2.20
CA ARG A 222 11.37 -5.03 2.36
C ARG A 222 10.71 -5.39 1.03
N VAL A 223 9.73 -6.28 1.10
CA VAL A 223 8.81 -6.55 0.01
C VAL A 223 7.42 -6.22 0.50
N LEU A 224 6.78 -5.30 -0.19
CA LEU A 224 5.40 -4.89 0.06
C LEU A 224 4.56 -5.36 -1.11
N MET A 225 3.51 -6.13 -0.83
CA MET A 225 2.60 -6.64 -1.84
C MET A 225 1.17 -6.26 -1.49
N PHE A 226 0.46 -5.77 -2.45
CA PHE A 226 -0.95 -5.45 -2.39
C PHE A 226 -1.67 -6.10 -3.56
N GLY A 227 -2.82 -6.70 -3.30
CA GLY A 227 -3.72 -7.17 -4.32
C GLY A 227 -5.16 -6.89 -3.92
N ALA A 228 -6.00 -6.43 -4.86
CA ALA A 228 -7.42 -6.21 -4.60
C ALA A 228 -8.26 -6.60 -5.81
N ILE A 229 -9.40 -7.22 -5.54
CA ILE A 229 -10.47 -7.46 -6.50
C ILE A 229 -11.68 -6.63 -6.04
N GLU A 230 -12.22 -5.84 -6.94
CA GLU A 230 -13.38 -4.99 -6.71
C GLU A 230 -14.51 -5.35 -7.66
N ALA A 231 -15.73 -5.47 -7.14
CA ALA A 231 -16.96 -5.63 -7.89
C ALA A 231 -17.86 -4.40 -7.65
N PRO A 232 -18.12 -3.56 -8.66
CA PRO A 232 -19.09 -2.47 -8.53
C PRO A 232 -20.49 -3.00 -8.23
N ILE A 233 -21.15 -2.40 -7.23
CA ILE A 233 -22.53 -2.77 -6.83
C ILE A 233 -23.53 -1.64 -7.07
N ALA A 234 -23.07 -0.39 -7.01
CA ALA A 234 -23.88 0.80 -7.28
C ALA A 234 -22.96 1.93 -7.77
N LYS A 235 -23.55 3.09 -8.14
CA LYS A 235 -22.78 4.25 -8.57
C LYS A 235 -21.77 4.66 -7.50
N GLY A 236 -20.49 4.52 -7.82
CA GLY A 236 -19.37 4.84 -6.91
C GLY A 236 -19.09 3.79 -5.86
N PHE A 237 -20.00 2.86 -5.55
CA PHE A 237 -19.79 1.81 -4.55
C PHE A 237 -19.31 0.50 -5.16
N SER A 238 -18.40 -0.16 -4.47
CA SER A 238 -17.92 -1.50 -4.80
C SER A 238 -17.71 -2.34 -3.56
N VAL A 239 -17.92 -3.65 -3.67
CA VAL A 239 -17.39 -4.64 -2.73
C VAL A 239 -15.96 -4.92 -3.10
N ARG A 240 -15.09 -5.03 -2.10
CA ARG A 240 -13.65 -5.26 -2.26
C ARG A 240 -13.20 -6.45 -1.42
N VAL A 241 -12.41 -7.30 -2.03
CA VAL A 241 -11.55 -8.27 -1.35
C VAL A 241 -10.12 -7.80 -1.56
N GLN A 242 -9.36 -7.69 -0.50
CA GLN A 242 -8.00 -7.15 -0.52
C GLN A 242 -7.07 -8.08 0.25
N ALA A 243 -5.88 -8.30 -0.28
CA ALA A 243 -4.77 -8.97 0.38
C ALA A 243 -3.57 -8.02 0.42
N ASP A 244 -3.02 -7.84 1.60
CA ASP A 244 -1.80 -7.09 1.85
C ASP A 244 -0.77 -8.05 2.46
N ALA A 245 0.41 -8.10 1.87
CA ALA A 245 1.50 -8.90 2.39
C ALA A 245 2.76 -8.05 2.50
N THR A 246 3.49 -8.27 3.57
CA THR A 246 4.78 -7.63 3.82
C THR A 246 5.77 -8.68 4.24
N ARG A 247 6.98 -8.60 3.67
CA ARG A 247 8.14 -9.33 4.15
C ARG A 247 9.25 -8.34 4.47
N GLU A 248 9.70 -8.35 5.70
CA GLU A 248 10.84 -7.55 6.14
C GLU A 248 12.03 -8.47 6.42
N GLY A 249 12.95 -8.59 5.46
CA GLY A 249 14.28 -9.17 5.65
C GLY A 249 15.19 -8.08 6.20
N THR A 250 14.75 -7.38 7.23
CA THR A 250 15.55 -6.32 7.83
C THR A 250 16.51 -6.92 8.83
N GLY A 251 17.68 -6.30 8.98
CA GLY A 251 18.57 -6.63 10.08
C GLY A 251 17.97 -6.33 11.47
N ILE A 252 16.66 -6.03 11.55
CA ILE A 252 15.98 -5.74 12.80
C ILE A 252 14.96 -6.85 13.06
N ILE A 253 15.17 -7.57 14.14
CA ILE A 253 14.30 -8.62 14.62
C ILE A 253 13.56 -8.10 15.86
N VAL A 254 12.24 -8.04 15.80
CA VAL A 254 11.41 -7.81 16.98
C VAL A 254 11.07 -9.17 17.57
N ALA A 255 11.42 -9.39 18.82
CA ALA A 255 11.16 -10.66 19.49
C ALA A 255 9.68 -11.03 19.40
N GLY A 256 9.40 -12.28 19.07
CA GLY A 256 8.03 -12.80 18.92
C GLY A 256 7.31 -12.40 17.64
N THR A 257 7.90 -11.63 16.73
CA THR A 257 7.30 -11.30 15.43
C THR A 257 7.88 -12.17 14.32
N LYS A 258 7.03 -12.47 13.33
CA LYS A 258 7.46 -13.10 12.08
C LYS A 258 7.89 -12.02 11.09
N GLN A 259 8.81 -12.36 10.20
CA GLN A 259 9.24 -11.48 9.11
C GLN A 259 8.15 -11.30 8.03
N ASP A 260 7.24 -12.27 7.94
CA ASP A 260 6.17 -12.30 6.96
C ASP A 260 4.83 -11.97 7.60
N ASP A 261 4.12 -11.05 7.01
CA ASP A 261 2.76 -10.66 7.37
C ASP A 261 1.83 -10.78 6.19
N LEU A 262 0.65 -11.34 6.41
CA LEU A 262 -0.43 -11.37 5.43
C LEU A 262 -1.74 -10.97 6.10
N ALA A 263 -2.40 -9.97 5.55
CA ALA A 263 -3.75 -9.58 5.94
C ALA A 263 -4.69 -9.70 4.75
N VAL A 264 -5.82 -10.38 4.95
CA VAL A 264 -6.92 -10.42 4.00
C VAL A 264 -8.11 -9.71 4.62
N SER A 265 -8.66 -8.75 3.91
CA SER A 265 -9.81 -7.97 4.38
C SER A 265 -10.92 -7.93 3.33
N PHE A 266 -12.15 -7.85 3.83
CA PHE A 266 -13.36 -7.66 3.05
C PHE A 266 -13.94 -6.31 3.43
N GLY A 267 -14.45 -5.57 2.47
CA GLY A 267 -14.98 -4.25 2.75
C GLY A 267 -15.77 -3.65 1.61
N ILE A 268 -16.18 -2.42 1.84
CA ILE A 268 -16.86 -1.58 0.89
C ILE A 268 -15.95 -0.42 0.56
N ALA A 269 -15.85 -0.08 -0.73
CA ALA A 269 -15.16 1.11 -1.20
C ALA A 269 -16.16 2.04 -1.89
N TYR A 270 -15.99 3.34 -1.65
CA TYR A 270 -16.70 4.40 -2.37
C TYR A 270 -15.69 5.24 -3.14
N LYS A 271 -15.97 5.46 -4.43
CA LYS A 271 -15.14 6.29 -5.30
C LYS A 271 -15.97 7.40 -5.92
N ALA A 272 -15.49 8.62 -5.78
CA ALA A 272 -15.99 9.80 -6.47
C ALA A 272 -14.92 10.36 -7.40
N GLU A 273 -15.33 10.87 -8.55
CA GLU A 273 -14.45 11.44 -9.55
C GLU A 273 -15.08 12.71 -10.13
N TRP A 274 -14.29 13.77 -10.18
CA TRP A 274 -14.66 15.06 -10.75
C TRP A 274 -13.66 15.40 -11.86
N SER A 275 -14.17 15.66 -13.06
CA SER A 275 -13.35 16.13 -14.18
C SER A 275 -13.90 17.45 -14.69
N ARG A 276 -13.03 18.43 -14.89
CA ARG A 276 -13.38 19.66 -15.60
C ARG A 276 -13.21 19.36 -17.11
N LYS A 277 -14.30 19.45 -17.87
CA LYS A 277 -14.19 19.41 -19.33
C LYS A 277 -13.26 20.56 -19.78
N ALA A 278 -12.30 20.26 -20.64
CA ALA A 278 -11.55 21.32 -21.29
C ALA A 278 -12.57 22.25 -21.97
N SER A 279 -12.51 23.55 -21.68
CA SER A 279 -13.30 24.55 -22.41
C SER A 279 -12.89 24.43 -23.88
N ALA A 280 -13.86 24.32 -24.77
CA ALA A 280 -13.57 24.36 -26.20
C ALA A 280 -12.70 25.59 -26.50
N PRO A 281 -11.67 25.45 -27.34
CA PRO A 281 -10.90 26.61 -27.76
C PRO A 281 -11.88 27.65 -28.37
N PRO A 282 -11.63 28.95 -28.10
CA PRO A 282 -12.47 29.99 -28.72
C PRO A 282 -12.47 29.78 -30.25
N PRO A 283 -13.61 30.03 -30.92
CA PRO A 283 -13.67 29.93 -32.34
C PRO A 283 -12.57 30.81 -32.97
N PRO A 284 -11.93 30.38 -34.05
CA PRO A 284 -10.94 31.22 -34.75
C PRO A 284 -11.56 32.55 -35.16
N PRO A 285 -10.79 33.65 -35.11
CA PRO A 285 -11.24 34.98 -35.46
C PRO A 285 -11.69 35.06 -36.93
#